data_8349111c908362b789a33b3eecd1bc20
#
_entry.id   8349111c908362b789a33b3eecd1bc20
#
_cell.length_a   1.000
_cell.length_b   1.000
_cell.length_c   1.000
_cell.angle_alpha   90.00
_cell.angle_beta   90.00
_cell.angle_gamma   90.00
#
_symmetry.space_group_name_H-M   'P 1'
#
loop_
_entity.id
_entity.type
_entity.pdbx_description
1 polymer ?
#
loop_
_entity_poly.entity_id
_entity_poly.type
_entity_poly.pdbx_seq_one_letter_code
_entity_poly.pdbx_strand_id
1 'polypeptide(L)'
;MDTIQITEINFDNLTRLKRQGTFSLILRDDQRCYKFIRHLNKNQKKHLAHKLKYFDKLNDNCFLIPENIIMDNDELIGYTMKYFDNSIDLYNKYTKSDSIDFSEFNHDLRKSSKALREFHKKGFVFLDMSFSNILKNEDGDIKLCDFDGTVYKENIELPITSQILNDYLVDYKNKKIKVNPNTDRLSLLLSMYVALFKKEIENIKEEEYDYLANRIRSLKLLKYYYKILLDKKREIPEIPYLDRILCDDQHININYKIDDKKILIKCDK
;
A
#
# COMPACT_ATOMS: atom_id res chain seq x y z
N MET A 1 -9.98 -18.60 -12.72
CA MET A 1 -9.80 -18.74 -11.26
C MET A 1 -10.60 -19.92 -10.81
N ASP A 2 -9.94 -20.91 -10.24
CA ASP A 2 -10.58 -22.17 -9.81
C ASP A 2 -11.17 -22.03 -8.40
N THR A 3 -12.00 -23.01 -8.01
CA THR A 3 -12.62 -23.07 -6.68
C THR A 3 -12.04 -24.24 -5.91
N ILE A 4 -11.67 -24.00 -4.66
CA ILE A 4 -11.19 -25.01 -3.71
C ILE A 4 -12.20 -25.07 -2.56
N GLN A 5 -12.66 -26.27 -2.21
CA GLN A 5 -13.48 -26.45 -1.00
C GLN A 5 -12.59 -26.44 0.25
N ILE A 6 -13.08 -25.90 1.34
CA ILE A 6 -12.31 -25.84 2.61
C ILE A 6 -11.91 -27.26 3.07
N THR A 7 -12.72 -28.26 2.77
CA THR A 7 -12.45 -29.68 3.08
C THR A 7 -11.28 -30.28 2.30
N GLU A 8 -10.86 -29.64 1.21
CA GLU A 8 -9.71 -30.05 0.39
C GLU A 8 -8.39 -29.46 0.92
N ILE A 9 -8.46 -28.56 1.90
CA ILE A 9 -7.28 -27.88 2.46
C ILE A 9 -6.75 -28.71 3.65
N ASN A 10 -5.51 -29.17 3.54
CA ASN A 10 -4.83 -29.84 4.65
C ASN A 10 -4.23 -28.79 5.61
N PHE A 11 -4.97 -28.48 6.66
CA PHE A 11 -4.58 -27.49 7.66
C PHE A 11 -3.35 -27.87 8.49
N ASP A 12 -3.05 -29.15 8.65
CA ASP A 12 -1.90 -29.64 9.42
C ASP A 12 -0.56 -29.21 8.80
N ASN A 13 -0.55 -28.98 7.47
CA ASN A 13 0.63 -28.53 6.74
C ASN A 13 0.72 -26.99 6.65
N LEU A 14 -0.25 -26.26 7.20
CA LEU A 14 -0.26 -24.80 7.10
C LEU A 14 0.37 -24.15 8.33
N THR A 15 1.20 -23.16 8.09
CA THR A 15 1.75 -22.30 9.13
C THR A 15 1.11 -20.92 9.08
N ARG A 16 0.88 -20.36 10.27
CA ARG A 16 0.31 -19.01 10.37
C ARG A 16 1.39 -17.99 10.07
N LEU A 17 1.12 -17.06 9.15
CA LEU A 17 1.98 -15.91 8.94
C LEU A 17 1.98 -15.01 10.18
N LYS A 18 3.15 -14.47 10.57
CA LYS A 18 3.27 -13.52 11.69
C LYS A 18 2.44 -12.27 11.44
N ARG A 19 2.41 -11.83 10.17
CA ARG A 19 1.60 -10.70 9.73
C ARG A 19 0.19 -11.18 9.38
N GLN A 20 -0.79 -10.61 10.06
CA GLN A 20 -2.21 -10.87 9.85
C GLN A 20 -2.91 -9.58 9.43
N GLY A 21 -3.88 -9.67 8.53
CA GLY A 21 -4.79 -8.56 8.26
C GLY A 21 -5.76 -8.35 9.44
N THR A 22 -6.28 -7.15 9.60
CA THR A 22 -7.25 -6.82 10.66
C THR A 22 -8.50 -7.70 10.59
N PHE A 23 -8.92 -8.03 9.37
CA PHE A 23 -10.15 -8.80 9.10
C PHE A 23 -9.89 -10.17 8.46
N SER A 24 -8.65 -10.66 8.48
CA SER A 24 -8.30 -11.92 7.82
C SER A 24 -7.34 -12.76 8.64
N LEU A 25 -7.43 -14.08 8.46
CA LEU A 25 -6.43 -15.04 8.87
C LEU A 25 -5.62 -15.44 7.63
N ILE A 26 -4.30 -15.35 7.71
CA ILE A 26 -3.43 -15.75 6.62
C ILE A 26 -2.58 -16.94 7.08
N LEU A 27 -2.77 -18.07 6.42
CA LEU A 27 -1.96 -19.27 6.55
C LEU A 27 -1.14 -19.48 5.30
N ARG A 28 -0.07 -20.24 5.38
CA ARG A 28 0.77 -20.56 4.22
C ARG A 28 1.26 -22.01 4.25
N ASP A 29 1.47 -22.58 3.09
CA ASP A 29 2.43 -23.64 2.83
C ASP A 29 3.69 -23.06 2.14
N ASP A 30 4.50 -23.91 1.53
CA ASP A 30 5.75 -23.49 0.87
C ASP A 30 5.52 -22.71 -0.45
N GLN A 31 4.34 -22.81 -1.05
CA GLN A 31 4.04 -22.24 -2.37
C GLN A 31 2.95 -21.16 -2.34
N ARG A 32 1.99 -21.29 -1.40
CA ARG A 32 0.75 -20.52 -1.39
C ARG A 32 0.45 -19.90 -0.05
N CYS A 33 -0.20 -18.75 -0.12
CA CYS A 33 -0.92 -18.17 1.01
C CYS A 33 -2.40 -18.45 0.87
N TYR A 34 -3.04 -18.76 1.98
CA TYR A 34 -4.48 -18.98 2.14
C TYR A 34 -5.02 -17.84 3.01
N LYS A 35 -5.75 -16.93 2.40
CA LYS A 35 -6.35 -15.80 3.12
C LYS A 35 -7.82 -16.08 3.40
N PHE A 36 -8.16 -16.29 4.66
CA PHE A 36 -9.52 -16.47 5.15
C PHE A 36 -10.06 -15.13 5.65
N ILE A 37 -11.14 -14.65 5.05
CA ILE A 37 -11.71 -13.35 5.35
C ILE A 37 -12.81 -13.50 6.40
N ARG A 38 -12.67 -12.75 7.50
CA ARG A 38 -13.62 -12.77 8.61
C ARG A 38 -14.65 -11.66 8.46
N HIS A 39 -15.84 -11.88 9.00
CA HIS A 39 -16.87 -10.84 9.19
C HIS A 39 -17.47 -10.22 7.92
N LEU A 40 -17.32 -10.84 6.73
CA LEU A 40 -18.07 -10.41 5.56
C LEU A 40 -19.52 -10.91 5.64
N ASN A 41 -20.48 -10.01 5.45
CA ASN A 41 -21.87 -10.39 5.25
C ASN A 41 -22.08 -11.00 3.85
N LYS A 42 -23.24 -11.61 3.61
CA LYS A 42 -23.54 -12.32 2.36
C LYS A 42 -23.39 -11.45 1.10
N ASN A 43 -23.75 -10.17 1.18
CA ASN A 43 -23.63 -9.26 0.05
C ASN A 43 -22.16 -8.89 -0.22
N GLN A 44 -21.37 -8.63 0.83
CA GLN A 44 -19.94 -8.37 0.71
C GLN A 44 -19.18 -9.58 0.13
N LYS A 45 -19.53 -10.80 0.54
CA LYS A 45 -18.98 -12.04 -0.04
C LYS A 45 -19.28 -12.15 -1.53
N LYS A 46 -20.52 -11.85 -1.97
CA LYS A 46 -20.89 -11.85 -3.39
C LYS A 46 -20.12 -10.80 -4.19
N HIS A 47 -19.99 -9.58 -3.65
CA HIS A 47 -19.21 -8.53 -4.29
C HIS A 47 -17.73 -8.91 -4.42
N LEU A 48 -17.15 -9.50 -3.37
CA LEU A 48 -15.78 -9.99 -3.42
C LEU A 48 -15.60 -11.08 -4.47
N ALA A 49 -16.47 -12.10 -4.47
CA ALA A 49 -16.43 -13.17 -5.47
C ALA A 49 -16.55 -12.64 -6.90
N HIS A 50 -17.36 -11.61 -7.12
CA HIS A 50 -17.47 -10.96 -8.42
C HIS A 50 -16.17 -10.22 -8.80
N LYS A 51 -15.57 -9.46 -7.87
CA LYS A 51 -14.31 -8.76 -8.10
C LYS A 51 -13.16 -9.70 -8.43
N LEU A 52 -13.05 -10.79 -7.69
CA LEU A 52 -11.96 -11.76 -7.85
C LEU A 52 -11.85 -12.26 -9.29
N LYS A 53 -12.98 -12.40 -10.00
CA LYS A 53 -13.01 -12.81 -11.42
C LYS A 53 -12.32 -11.83 -12.38
N TYR A 54 -12.18 -10.57 -12.00
CA TYR A 54 -11.51 -9.58 -12.86
C TYR A 54 -10.00 -9.55 -12.70
N PHE A 55 -9.46 -10.16 -11.63
CA PHE A 55 -8.01 -10.16 -11.41
C PHE A 55 -7.22 -10.99 -12.42
N ASP A 56 -7.87 -11.91 -13.15
CA ASP A 56 -7.25 -12.60 -14.29
C ASP A 56 -6.71 -11.62 -15.36
N LYS A 57 -7.20 -10.36 -15.36
CA LYS A 57 -6.70 -9.29 -16.24
C LYS A 57 -5.39 -8.66 -15.77
N LEU A 58 -5.01 -8.90 -14.51
CA LEU A 58 -3.76 -8.43 -13.91
C LEU A 58 -2.64 -9.46 -14.13
N ASN A 59 -2.39 -9.84 -15.36
CA ASN A 59 -1.32 -10.78 -15.68
C ASN A 59 0.04 -10.06 -15.66
N ASP A 60 0.53 -9.71 -14.47
CA ASP A 60 1.81 -9.03 -14.27
C ASP A 60 2.50 -9.56 -13.01
N ASN A 61 3.82 -9.71 -13.09
CA ASN A 61 4.65 -10.18 -11.97
C ASN A 61 4.69 -9.20 -10.78
N CYS A 62 4.15 -8.00 -10.92
CA CYS A 62 4.13 -6.98 -9.87
C CYS A 62 2.97 -7.16 -8.86
N PHE A 63 2.12 -8.17 -9.03
CA PHE A 63 0.92 -8.35 -8.21
C PHE A 63 0.85 -9.74 -7.60
N LEU A 64 0.51 -9.81 -6.31
CA LEU A 64 0.12 -11.06 -5.64
C LEU A 64 -1.40 -11.22 -5.72
N ILE A 65 -1.87 -11.52 -6.92
CA ILE A 65 -3.29 -11.66 -7.20
C ILE A 65 -3.85 -12.97 -6.63
N PRO A 66 -5.15 -12.99 -6.28
CA PRO A 66 -5.86 -14.22 -5.97
C PRO A 66 -5.79 -15.21 -7.13
N GLU A 67 -5.46 -16.48 -6.84
CA GLU A 67 -5.37 -17.57 -7.82
C GLU A 67 -6.62 -18.46 -7.78
N ASN A 68 -7.08 -18.83 -6.58
CA ASN A 68 -8.26 -19.66 -6.39
C ASN A 68 -9.17 -19.08 -5.31
N ILE A 69 -10.45 -19.34 -5.44
CA ILE A 69 -11.47 -18.97 -4.46
C ILE A 69 -11.63 -20.11 -3.47
N ILE A 70 -11.64 -19.81 -2.17
CA ILE A 70 -11.91 -20.80 -1.12
C ILE A 70 -13.38 -20.70 -0.72
N MET A 71 -14.07 -21.84 -0.79
CA MET A 71 -15.49 -21.96 -0.47
C MET A 71 -15.70 -22.91 0.72
N ASP A 72 -16.69 -22.58 1.54
CA ASP A 72 -17.28 -23.49 2.51
C ASP A 72 -18.71 -23.73 2.04
N ASN A 73 -18.96 -24.92 1.46
CA ASN A 73 -20.16 -25.21 0.68
C ASN A 73 -20.38 -24.15 -0.42
N ASP A 74 -21.44 -23.34 -0.33
CA ASP A 74 -21.76 -22.28 -1.30
C ASP A 74 -21.31 -20.88 -0.86
N GLU A 75 -20.59 -20.78 0.25
CA GLU A 75 -20.13 -19.49 0.78
C GLU A 75 -18.66 -19.23 0.51
N LEU A 76 -18.35 -18.07 -0.05
CA LEU A 76 -16.97 -17.57 -0.15
C LEU A 76 -16.46 -17.29 1.27
N ILE A 77 -15.34 -17.93 1.62
CA ILE A 77 -14.64 -17.69 2.90
C ILE A 77 -13.23 -17.14 2.73
N GLY A 78 -12.68 -17.16 1.50
CA GLY A 78 -11.33 -16.69 1.26
C GLY A 78 -10.85 -16.92 -0.15
N TYR A 79 -9.54 -16.79 -0.32
CA TYR A 79 -8.84 -17.07 -1.57
C TYR A 79 -7.40 -17.49 -1.32
N THR A 80 -6.78 -18.12 -2.32
CA THR A 80 -5.34 -18.39 -2.34
C THR A 80 -4.62 -17.40 -3.23
N MET A 81 -3.32 -17.20 -2.95
CA MET A 81 -2.39 -16.45 -3.78
C MET A 81 -1.01 -17.05 -3.65
N LYS A 82 -0.09 -16.75 -4.57
CA LYS A 82 1.30 -17.17 -4.45
C LYS A 82 1.91 -16.69 -3.15
N TYR A 83 2.69 -17.55 -2.51
CA TYR A 83 3.56 -17.11 -1.42
C TYR A 83 4.75 -16.34 -2.01
N PHE A 84 5.03 -15.18 -1.46
CA PHE A 84 6.18 -14.36 -1.83
C PHE A 84 7.22 -14.50 -0.73
N ASP A 85 8.14 -15.42 -0.97
CA ASP A 85 9.12 -15.85 0.01
C ASP A 85 10.12 -14.75 0.38
N ASN A 86 10.66 -14.85 1.59
CA ASN A 86 11.69 -13.93 2.13
C ASN A 86 11.33 -12.45 1.93
N SER A 87 10.04 -12.11 2.02
CA SER A 87 9.58 -10.76 1.81
C SER A 87 9.28 -10.01 3.10
N ILE A 88 9.55 -8.71 3.06
CA ILE A 88 9.20 -7.74 4.09
C ILE A 88 8.31 -6.65 3.47
N ASP A 89 7.32 -6.17 4.19
CA ASP A 89 6.56 -5.00 3.76
C ASP A 89 7.36 -3.70 3.94
N LEU A 90 7.11 -2.72 3.05
CA LEU A 90 7.84 -1.46 3.08
C LEU A 90 7.59 -0.64 4.36
N TYR A 91 6.45 -0.83 5.03
CA TYR A 91 6.19 -0.18 6.30
C TYR A 91 7.18 -0.66 7.38
N ASN A 92 7.33 -1.97 7.54
CA ASN A 92 8.30 -2.54 8.48
C ASN A 92 9.74 -2.19 8.07
N LYS A 93 10.04 -2.23 6.77
CA LYS A 93 11.38 -1.91 6.25
C LYS A 93 11.77 -0.45 6.51
N TYR A 94 10.89 0.50 6.19
CA TYR A 94 11.26 1.92 6.19
C TYR A 94 10.69 2.71 7.35
N THR A 95 9.46 2.46 7.79
CA THR A 95 8.86 3.27 8.88
C THR A 95 9.43 2.91 10.24
N LYS A 96 9.80 1.62 10.45
CA LYS A 96 10.36 1.14 11.72
C LYS A 96 11.89 1.14 11.79
N SER A 97 12.58 1.41 10.68
CA SER A 97 14.04 1.44 10.64
C SER A 97 14.59 2.71 11.28
N ASP A 98 15.74 2.60 11.95
CA ASP A 98 16.50 3.73 12.50
C ASP A 98 17.33 4.47 11.42
N SER A 99 17.43 3.92 10.22
CA SER A 99 18.09 4.54 9.08
C SER A 99 17.44 4.16 7.77
N ILE A 100 17.55 5.01 6.77
CA ILE A 100 17.08 4.79 5.40
C ILE A 100 18.23 5.10 4.44
N ASP A 101 18.65 4.12 3.64
CA ASP A 101 19.37 4.38 2.40
C ASP A 101 18.36 4.97 1.40
N PHE A 102 18.51 6.26 1.09
CA PHE A 102 17.56 6.95 0.23
C PHE A 102 17.59 6.44 -1.22
N SER A 103 18.72 5.96 -1.70
CA SER A 103 18.81 5.38 -3.05
C SER A 103 17.96 4.11 -3.17
N GLU A 104 18.06 3.21 -2.18
CA GLU A 104 17.24 2.00 -2.12
C GLU A 104 15.76 2.35 -1.94
N PHE A 105 15.45 3.26 -1.03
CA PHE A 105 14.10 3.74 -0.78
C PHE A 105 13.46 4.35 -2.04
N ASN A 106 14.18 5.19 -2.73
CA ASN A 106 13.76 5.82 -3.99
C ASN A 106 13.48 4.78 -5.08
N HIS A 107 14.38 3.79 -5.21
CA HIS A 107 14.21 2.69 -6.15
C HIS A 107 12.93 1.89 -5.88
N ASP A 108 12.70 1.53 -4.62
CA ASP A 108 11.52 0.76 -4.20
C ASP A 108 10.22 1.54 -4.44
N LEU A 109 10.22 2.85 -4.16
CA LEU A 109 9.08 3.72 -4.45
C LEU A 109 8.78 3.83 -5.94
N ARG A 110 9.82 3.96 -6.77
CA ARG A 110 9.65 4.00 -8.24
C ARG A 110 9.06 2.71 -8.77
N LYS A 111 9.55 1.55 -8.31
CA LYS A 111 8.97 0.25 -8.66
C LYS A 111 7.50 0.15 -8.22
N SER A 112 7.20 0.54 -6.98
CA SER A 112 5.84 0.53 -6.43
C SER A 112 4.90 1.43 -7.22
N SER A 113 5.34 2.65 -7.53
CA SER A 113 4.55 3.60 -8.32
C SER A 113 4.32 3.13 -9.76
N LYS A 114 5.32 2.48 -10.36
CA LYS A 114 5.18 1.87 -11.70
C LYS A 114 4.17 0.73 -11.68
N ALA A 115 4.22 -0.16 -10.68
CA ALA A 115 3.25 -1.23 -10.50
C ALA A 115 1.83 -0.65 -10.33
N LEU A 116 1.67 0.36 -9.47
CA LEU A 116 0.40 1.04 -9.27
C LEU A 116 -0.14 1.66 -10.57
N ARG A 117 0.72 2.26 -11.38
CA ARG A 117 0.33 2.82 -12.68
C ARG A 117 -0.16 1.75 -13.66
N GLU A 118 0.49 0.59 -13.72
CA GLU A 118 0.02 -0.52 -14.55
C GLU A 118 -1.32 -1.06 -14.03
N PHE A 119 -1.53 -1.08 -12.72
CA PHE A 119 -2.81 -1.43 -12.09
C PHE A 119 -3.94 -0.49 -12.53
N HIS A 120 -3.69 0.82 -12.47
CA HIS A 120 -4.66 1.83 -12.92
C HIS A 120 -4.96 1.76 -14.43
N LYS A 121 -3.96 1.48 -15.27
CA LYS A 121 -4.16 1.27 -16.72
C LYS A 121 -5.10 0.10 -17.03
N LYS A 122 -5.14 -0.92 -16.17
CA LYS A 122 -6.07 -2.05 -16.29
C LYS A 122 -7.49 -1.71 -15.80
N GLY A 123 -7.70 -0.50 -15.29
CA GLY A 123 -9.01 0.00 -14.81
C GLY A 123 -9.31 -0.33 -13.35
N PHE A 124 -8.31 -0.68 -12.57
CA PHE A 124 -8.45 -0.93 -11.14
C PHE A 124 -8.04 0.30 -10.33
N VAL A 125 -8.61 0.46 -9.14
CA VAL A 125 -8.19 1.39 -8.08
C VAL A 125 -8.01 0.59 -6.79
N PHE A 126 -6.90 0.76 -6.10
CA PHE A 126 -6.49 -0.09 -5.00
C PHE A 126 -7.26 0.21 -3.70
N LEU A 127 -7.50 1.48 -3.40
CA LEU A 127 -8.13 2.06 -2.22
C LEU A 127 -7.39 1.93 -0.90
N ASP A 128 -6.73 0.82 -0.66
CA ASP A 128 -5.93 0.58 0.55
C ASP A 128 -4.43 0.60 0.23
N MET A 129 -4.04 1.55 -0.62
CA MET A 129 -2.64 1.72 -0.99
C MET A 129 -1.84 2.26 0.19
N SER A 130 -0.97 1.42 0.74
CA SER A 130 -0.08 1.77 1.84
C SER A 130 1.21 0.96 1.74
N PHE A 131 2.26 1.40 2.43
CA PHE A 131 3.52 0.64 2.52
C PHE A 131 3.33 -0.76 3.14
N SER A 132 2.29 -0.93 3.92
CA SER A 132 1.92 -2.23 4.45
C SER A 132 1.50 -3.23 3.37
N ASN A 133 0.98 -2.76 2.25
CA ASN A 133 0.48 -3.60 1.16
C ASN A 133 1.45 -3.68 -0.03
N ILE A 134 2.71 -3.31 0.21
CA ILE A 134 3.83 -3.43 -0.73
C ILE A 134 4.88 -4.32 -0.12
N LEU A 135 5.14 -5.47 -0.74
CA LEU A 135 6.15 -6.42 -0.30
C LEU A 135 7.41 -6.32 -1.15
N LYS A 136 8.55 -6.46 -0.51
CA LYS A 136 9.87 -6.56 -1.14
C LYS A 136 10.56 -7.83 -0.66
N ASN A 137 11.11 -8.62 -1.58
CA ASN A 137 11.96 -9.78 -1.25
C ASN A 137 13.45 -9.40 -1.21
N GLU A 138 14.29 -10.38 -0.89
CA GLU A 138 15.76 -10.24 -0.84
C GLU A 138 16.37 -9.95 -2.22
N ASP A 139 15.76 -10.40 -3.30
CA ASP A 139 16.18 -10.12 -4.69
C ASP A 139 15.86 -8.69 -5.14
N GLY A 140 15.13 -7.93 -4.31
CA GLY A 140 14.71 -6.56 -4.60
C GLY A 140 13.46 -6.47 -5.49
N ASP A 141 12.72 -7.57 -5.65
CA ASP A 141 11.44 -7.56 -6.33
C ASP A 141 10.37 -6.92 -5.45
N ILE A 142 9.52 -6.12 -6.07
CA ILE A 142 8.39 -5.45 -5.42
C ILE A 142 7.08 -6.03 -5.93
N LYS A 143 6.19 -6.36 -5.00
CA LYS A 143 4.82 -6.81 -5.31
C LYS A 143 3.78 -6.09 -4.48
N LEU A 144 2.68 -5.70 -5.13
CA LEU A 144 1.48 -5.24 -4.44
C LEU A 144 0.65 -6.45 -3.97
N CYS A 145 0.08 -6.35 -2.78
CA CYS A 145 -0.75 -7.41 -2.19
C CYS A 145 -1.98 -6.81 -1.49
N ASP A 146 -2.92 -7.65 -1.07
CA ASP A 146 -4.13 -7.24 -0.34
C ASP A 146 -5.15 -6.46 -1.19
N PHE A 147 -5.73 -7.16 -2.17
CA PHE A 147 -6.67 -6.59 -3.15
C PHE A 147 -8.14 -6.57 -2.70
N ASP A 148 -8.45 -6.84 -1.43
CA ASP A 148 -9.85 -6.93 -0.94
C ASP A 148 -10.61 -5.62 -1.11
N GLY A 149 -9.93 -4.48 -0.90
CA GLY A 149 -10.48 -3.14 -1.05
C GLY A 149 -10.64 -2.67 -2.50
N THR A 150 -10.05 -3.36 -3.47
CA THR A 150 -9.94 -2.92 -4.86
C THR A 150 -11.30 -2.69 -5.53
N VAL A 151 -11.35 -1.67 -6.39
CA VAL A 151 -12.48 -1.34 -7.26
C VAL A 151 -12.08 -1.49 -8.72
N TYR A 152 -12.98 -2.01 -9.55
CA TYR A 152 -12.75 -2.18 -10.98
C TYR A 152 -13.82 -1.47 -11.80
N LYS A 153 -13.39 -0.45 -12.58
CA LYS A 153 -14.24 0.32 -13.54
C LYS A 153 -15.57 0.85 -12.96
N GLU A 154 -15.70 0.94 -11.66
CA GLU A 154 -16.91 1.41 -11.02
C GLU A 154 -16.70 2.82 -10.46
N ASN A 155 -17.65 3.70 -10.69
CA ASN A 155 -17.76 4.96 -9.96
C ASN A 155 -18.47 4.67 -8.62
N ILE A 156 -17.76 4.07 -7.68
CA ILE A 156 -18.31 3.74 -6.38
C ILE A 156 -17.92 4.85 -5.39
N GLU A 157 -18.91 5.32 -4.67
CA GLU A 157 -18.72 6.05 -3.43
C GLU A 157 -18.69 5.04 -2.29
N LEU A 158 -17.52 4.80 -1.72
CA LEU A 158 -17.36 3.88 -0.60
C LEU A 158 -17.18 4.64 0.72
N PRO A 159 -17.66 4.07 1.83
CA PRO A 159 -17.23 4.57 3.13
C PRO A 159 -15.71 4.38 3.25
N ILE A 160 -15.05 5.38 3.76
CA ILE A 160 -13.60 5.40 3.90
C ILE A 160 -13.18 4.39 4.96
N THR A 161 -12.31 3.47 4.59
CA THR A 161 -11.72 2.49 5.50
C THR A 161 -10.32 2.87 5.96
N SER A 162 -9.62 3.72 5.20
CA SER A 162 -8.29 4.20 5.55
C SER A 162 -8.35 5.49 6.35
N GLN A 163 -7.81 5.47 7.57
CA GLN A 163 -7.77 6.64 8.44
C GLN A 163 -6.94 7.79 7.84
N ILE A 164 -5.88 7.44 7.09
CA ILE A 164 -5.00 8.40 6.41
C ILE A 164 -5.75 9.17 5.31
N LEU A 165 -6.64 8.52 4.58
CA LEU A 165 -7.41 9.13 3.52
C LEU A 165 -8.59 9.96 4.06
N ASN A 166 -9.11 9.61 5.24
CA ASN A 166 -10.23 10.31 5.86
C ASN A 166 -9.97 11.82 6.01
N ASP A 167 -8.76 12.19 6.39
CA ASP A 167 -8.41 13.59 6.67
C ASP A 167 -8.23 14.42 5.40
N TYR A 168 -7.99 13.80 4.25
CA TYR A 168 -7.61 14.49 3.01
C TYR A 168 -8.64 14.40 1.88
N LEU A 169 -9.53 13.41 1.88
CA LEU A 169 -10.41 13.13 0.74
C LEU A 169 -11.90 13.19 1.07
N VAL A 170 -12.26 13.49 2.33
CA VAL A 170 -13.67 13.48 2.73
C VAL A 170 -14.37 14.71 2.25
N ASP A 171 -15.38 14.54 1.41
CA ASP A 171 -16.52 15.45 1.43
C ASP A 171 -17.20 15.31 2.80
N TYR A 172 -16.84 16.19 3.72
CA TYR A 172 -17.35 16.19 5.09
C TYR A 172 -18.89 16.25 5.19
N LYS A 173 -19.56 16.71 4.13
CA LYS A 173 -21.03 16.74 4.07
C LYS A 173 -21.64 15.36 3.83
N ASN A 174 -21.00 14.52 3.02
CA ASN A 174 -21.58 13.26 2.56
C ASN A 174 -20.88 12.00 3.12
N LYS A 175 -19.77 12.13 3.83
CA LYS A 175 -18.95 11.00 4.34
C LYS A 175 -18.58 9.96 3.27
N LYS A 176 -18.42 10.39 2.03
CA LYS A 176 -18.14 9.54 0.89
C LYS A 176 -16.95 10.07 0.13
N ILE A 177 -16.13 9.18 -0.40
CA ILE A 177 -15.01 9.52 -1.29
C ILE A 177 -15.36 9.11 -2.71
N LYS A 178 -15.08 9.99 -3.66
CA LYS A 178 -15.02 9.63 -5.07
C LYS A 178 -13.72 8.88 -5.32
N VAL A 179 -13.84 7.58 -5.46
CA VAL A 179 -12.70 6.69 -5.70
C VAL A 179 -12.18 6.86 -7.11
N ASN A 180 -10.89 7.15 -7.23
CA ASN A 180 -10.19 7.27 -8.51
C ASN A 180 -8.68 7.00 -8.34
N PRO A 181 -7.91 6.85 -9.41
CA PRO A 181 -6.47 6.64 -9.32
C PRO A 181 -5.68 7.67 -8.52
N ASN A 182 -6.20 8.90 -8.36
CA ASN A 182 -5.55 9.92 -7.54
C ASN A 182 -5.56 9.59 -6.04
N THR A 183 -6.58 8.87 -5.59
CA THR A 183 -6.69 8.37 -4.21
C THR A 183 -5.50 7.51 -3.83
N ASP A 184 -5.14 6.55 -4.68
CA ASP A 184 -4.01 5.65 -4.43
C ASP A 184 -2.67 6.36 -4.53
N ARG A 185 -2.52 7.29 -5.49
CA ARG A 185 -1.30 8.10 -5.63
C ARG A 185 -1.06 8.98 -4.40
N LEU A 186 -2.13 9.58 -3.86
CA LEU A 186 -2.08 10.33 -2.63
C LEU A 186 -1.66 9.44 -1.46
N SER A 187 -2.26 8.27 -1.31
CA SER A 187 -1.93 7.32 -0.24
C SER A 187 -0.46 6.88 -0.30
N LEU A 188 0.06 6.62 -1.50
CA LEU A 188 1.47 6.28 -1.68
C LEU A 188 2.39 7.45 -1.30
N LEU A 189 2.02 8.69 -1.68
CA LEU A 189 2.76 9.90 -1.31
C LEU A 189 2.77 10.14 0.20
N LEU A 190 1.61 9.97 0.87
CA LEU A 190 1.51 10.08 2.33
C LEU A 190 2.36 9.01 3.03
N SER A 191 2.32 7.76 2.56
CA SER A 191 3.15 6.67 3.08
C SER A 191 4.65 6.98 2.95
N MET A 192 5.05 7.61 1.84
CA MET A 192 6.42 8.09 1.64
C MET A 192 6.81 9.14 2.70
N TYR A 193 5.96 10.13 2.96
CA TYR A 193 6.26 11.16 3.96
C TYR A 193 6.34 10.56 5.37
N VAL A 194 5.40 9.69 5.74
CA VAL A 194 5.44 9.00 7.05
C VAL A 194 6.73 8.21 7.22
N ALA A 195 7.20 7.51 6.20
CA ALA A 195 8.45 6.76 6.27
C ALA A 195 9.67 7.67 6.42
N LEU A 196 9.74 8.75 5.63
CA LEU A 196 10.90 9.66 5.61
C LEU A 196 10.98 10.56 6.85
N PHE A 197 9.86 10.95 7.42
CA PHE A 197 9.86 11.86 8.56
C PHE A 197 9.51 11.17 9.89
N LYS A 198 9.10 9.88 9.84
CA LYS A 198 8.65 9.12 11.02
C LYS A 198 7.50 9.80 11.77
N LYS A 199 6.71 10.59 11.06
CA LYS A 199 5.62 11.42 11.59
C LYS A 199 4.49 11.49 10.58
N GLU A 200 3.27 11.67 11.08
CA GLU A 200 2.17 12.12 10.23
C GLU A 200 2.49 13.49 9.61
N ILE A 201 2.01 13.72 8.40
CA ILE A 201 2.38 14.90 7.61
C ILE A 201 2.12 16.24 8.32
N GLU A 202 1.05 16.33 9.10
CA GLU A 202 0.67 17.51 9.88
C GLU A 202 1.64 17.84 11.01
N ASN A 203 2.44 16.86 11.43
CA ASN A 203 3.45 16.99 12.47
C ASN A 203 4.85 17.24 11.90
N ILE A 204 5.01 17.26 10.57
CA ILE A 204 6.26 17.60 9.91
C ILE A 204 6.41 19.11 9.90
N LYS A 205 7.49 19.62 10.50
CA LYS A 205 7.80 21.04 10.46
C LYS A 205 8.42 21.44 9.11
N GLU A 206 8.16 22.67 8.66
CA GLU A 206 8.71 23.14 7.38
C GLU A 206 10.24 23.12 7.37
N GLU A 207 10.88 23.40 8.51
CA GLU A 207 12.35 23.34 8.62
C GLU A 207 12.89 21.91 8.46
N GLU A 208 12.17 20.91 9.01
CA GLU A 208 12.53 19.49 8.85
C GLU A 208 12.37 19.05 7.38
N TYR A 209 11.30 19.51 6.74
CA TYR A 209 11.08 19.26 5.32
C TYR A 209 12.19 19.88 4.47
N ASP A 210 12.49 21.16 4.70
CA ASP A 210 13.52 21.89 3.95
C ASP A 210 14.92 21.33 4.20
N TYR A 211 15.19 20.83 5.38
CA TYR A 211 16.45 20.14 5.67
C TYR A 211 16.69 18.96 4.73
N LEU A 212 15.68 18.09 4.52
CA LEU A 212 15.76 16.97 3.59
C LEU A 212 15.69 17.45 2.12
N ALA A 213 14.79 18.37 1.80
CA ALA A 213 14.60 18.86 0.43
C ALA A 213 15.83 19.59 -0.14
N ASN A 214 16.66 20.20 0.71
CA ASN A 214 17.93 20.80 0.30
C ASN A 214 19.00 19.76 -0.08
N ARG A 215 18.80 18.51 0.29
CA ARG A 215 19.70 17.37 0.03
C ARG A 215 19.15 16.40 -1.00
N ILE A 216 17.84 16.31 -1.09
CA ILE A 216 17.12 15.34 -1.90
C ILE A 216 16.28 16.10 -2.94
N ARG A 217 16.72 16.05 -4.19
CA ARG A 217 16.08 16.76 -5.30
C ARG A 217 14.61 16.40 -5.47
N SER A 218 14.26 15.13 -5.32
CA SER A 218 12.89 14.65 -5.44
C SER A 218 11.95 15.31 -4.43
N LEU A 219 12.39 15.49 -3.17
CA LEU A 219 11.61 16.19 -2.16
C LEU A 219 11.43 17.67 -2.48
N LYS A 220 12.44 18.31 -3.10
CA LYS A 220 12.30 19.69 -3.56
C LYS A 220 11.17 19.83 -4.60
N LEU A 221 11.06 18.88 -5.52
CA LEU A 221 9.99 18.84 -6.51
C LEU A 221 8.62 18.56 -5.86
N LEU A 222 8.58 17.77 -4.77
CA LEU A 222 7.36 17.42 -4.06
C LEU A 222 6.92 18.45 -3.02
N LYS A 223 7.71 19.54 -2.78
CA LYS A 223 7.37 20.56 -1.78
C LYS A 223 6.00 21.23 -2.02
N TYR A 224 5.60 21.39 -3.26
CA TYR A 224 4.29 21.91 -3.63
C TYR A 224 3.15 21.05 -3.04
N TYR A 225 3.23 19.75 -3.21
CA TYR A 225 2.22 18.80 -2.68
C TYR A 225 2.21 18.77 -1.16
N TYR A 226 3.40 18.78 -0.53
CA TYR A 226 3.52 18.89 0.91
C TYR A 226 2.77 20.11 1.46
N LYS A 227 2.97 21.31 0.87
CA LYS A 227 2.28 22.54 1.30
C LYS A 227 0.76 22.48 1.13
N ILE A 228 0.28 21.89 0.04
CA ILE A 228 -1.17 21.71 -0.17
C ILE A 228 -1.76 20.74 0.84
N LEU A 229 -1.07 19.65 1.14
CA LEU A 229 -1.54 18.66 2.10
C LEU A 229 -1.60 19.22 3.54
N LEU A 230 -0.75 20.17 3.88
CA LEU A 230 -0.88 20.90 5.16
C LEU A 230 -2.11 21.82 5.19
N ASP A 231 -2.51 22.38 4.06
CA ASP A 231 -3.69 23.22 3.94
C ASP A 231 -4.93 22.36 3.60
N LYS A 232 -5.45 21.67 4.62
CA LYS A 232 -6.61 20.76 4.51
C LYS A 232 -7.88 21.39 3.91
N LYS A 233 -7.90 22.72 3.68
CA LYS A 233 -9.05 23.43 3.11
C LYS A 233 -9.02 23.50 1.58
N ARG A 234 -7.92 23.15 0.97
CA ARG A 234 -7.76 23.18 -0.48
C ARG A 234 -8.15 21.86 -1.11
N GLU A 235 -8.71 21.96 -2.30
CA GLU A 235 -8.91 20.80 -3.16
C GLU A 235 -7.55 20.14 -3.46
N ILE A 236 -7.47 18.81 -3.31
CA ILE A 236 -6.25 18.07 -3.56
C ILE A 236 -6.04 18.00 -5.07
N PRO A 237 -4.90 18.50 -5.58
CA PRO A 237 -4.59 18.45 -7.00
C PRO A 237 -4.36 17.00 -7.44
N GLU A 238 -4.28 16.82 -8.75
CA GLU A 238 -3.84 15.55 -9.29
C GLU A 238 -2.40 15.25 -8.86
N ILE A 239 -2.23 14.20 -8.04
CA ILE A 239 -0.93 13.73 -7.59
C ILE A 239 -0.28 12.95 -8.74
N PRO A 240 0.96 13.28 -9.14
CA PRO A 240 1.64 12.51 -10.17
C PRO A 240 2.06 11.13 -9.67
N TYR A 241 2.30 10.21 -10.60
CA TYR A 241 2.97 8.96 -10.26
C TYR A 241 4.41 9.24 -9.83
N LEU A 242 4.81 8.72 -8.67
CA LEU A 242 6.12 8.99 -8.08
C LEU A 242 7.29 8.53 -8.98
N ASP A 243 7.12 7.47 -9.77
CA ASP A 243 8.14 7.02 -10.72
C ASP A 243 8.48 8.05 -11.83
N ARG A 244 7.67 9.10 -11.97
CA ARG A 244 7.91 10.20 -12.91
C ARG A 244 8.58 11.42 -12.29
N ILE A 245 8.56 11.52 -10.96
CA ILE A 245 9.13 12.66 -10.22
C ILE A 245 10.41 12.27 -9.51
N LEU A 246 10.43 11.06 -8.95
CA LEU A 246 11.58 10.56 -8.23
C LEU A 246 12.76 10.43 -9.18
N CYS A 247 13.81 11.19 -8.89
CA CYS A 247 15.07 11.18 -9.64
C CYS A 247 16.02 10.15 -9.03
N ASP A 248 17.05 9.76 -9.78
CA ASP A 248 18.15 9.02 -9.22
C ASP A 248 18.99 10.01 -8.40
N ASP A 249 18.73 10.05 -7.11
CA ASP A 249 19.46 10.91 -6.17
C ASP A 249 20.76 10.21 -5.75
N GLN A 250 21.72 11.02 -5.29
CA GLN A 250 22.97 10.51 -4.74
C GLN A 250 22.70 9.59 -3.54
N HIS A 251 23.64 8.70 -3.23
CA HIS A 251 23.57 7.87 -2.03
C HIS A 251 23.57 8.79 -0.80
N ILE A 252 22.46 8.86 -0.13
CA ILE A 252 22.24 9.62 1.09
C ILE A 252 21.68 8.67 2.13
N ASN A 253 22.35 8.56 3.27
CA ASN A 253 21.81 7.83 4.41
C ASN A 253 21.08 8.80 5.33
N ILE A 254 19.83 8.52 5.60
CA ILE A 254 19.00 9.26 6.53
C ILE A 254 18.98 8.49 7.85
N ASN A 255 19.54 9.08 8.90
CA ASN A 255 19.62 8.50 10.24
C ASN A 255 18.64 9.21 11.17
N TYR A 256 17.99 8.45 12.02
CA TYR A 256 17.02 8.93 12.99
C TYR A 256 17.54 8.69 14.40
N LYS A 257 17.52 9.74 15.22
CA LYS A 257 17.82 9.65 16.66
C LYS A 257 16.59 10.10 17.44
N ILE A 258 16.23 9.34 18.45
CA ILE A 258 15.19 9.74 19.42
C ILE A 258 15.90 10.45 20.56
N ASP A 259 15.59 11.74 20.76
CA ASP A 259 16.09 12.57 21.85
C ASP A 259 14.88 13.25 22.51
N ASP A 260 14.70 13.01 23.80
CA ASP A 260 13.57 13.55 24.60
C ASP A 260 12.22 13.52 23.90
N LYS A 261 11.85 12.36 23.30
CA LYS A 261 10.64 12.16 22.50
C LYS A 261 10.59 12.94 21.18
N LYS A 262 11.70 13.58 20.77
CA LYS A 262 11.82 14.21 19.44
C LYS A 262 12.63 13.32 18.53
N ILE A 263 12.19 13.24 17.28
CA ILE A 263 12.92 12.55 16.23
C ILE A 263 13.84 13.59 15.56
N LEU A 264 15.14 13.36 15.68
CA LEU A 264 16.17 14.16 15.00
C LEU A 264 16.57 13.43 13.72
N ILE A 265 16.53 14.14 12.60
CA ILE A 265 16.90 13.63 11.28
C ILE A 265 18.30 14.12 10.95
N LYS A 266 19.21 13.20 10.60
CA LYS A 266 20.56 13.50 10.10
C LYS A 266 20.77 12.81 8.76
N CYS A 267 21.45 13.47 7.85
CA CYS A 267 21.86 12.90 6.57
C CYS A 267 23.37 12.81 6.51
N ASP A 268 23.88 11.64 6.18
CA ASP A 268 25.27 11.38 5.87
C ASP A 268 25.38 11.07 4.36
N LYS A 269 26.46 11.53 3.73
CA LYS A 269 26.75 11.28 2.31
C LYS A 269 27.43 9.95 2.14
#